data_55d9c97277d05dd29c4805ab5c0c1be5
#
_entry.id   55d9c97277d05dd29c4805ab5c0c1be5
#
_cell.length_a   1.000
_cell.length_b   1.000
_cell.length_c   1.000
_cell.angle_alpha   90.00
_cell.angle_beta   90.00
_cell.angle_gamma   90.00
#
_symmetry.space_group_name_H-M   'P 1'
#
loop_
_entity.id
_entity.type
_entity.pdbx_description
1 polymer ?
#
loop_
_entity_poly.entity_id
_entity_poly.type
_entity_poly.pdbx_seq_one_letter_code
_entity_poly.pdbx_strand_id
1 'polypeptide(L)'
;MRVLDCSGSGTWSGVVAGIDWVVGNHAAGTPAVSNMSLGGGASATVDDAVNRMIDDGVASAVAAGNGNRGGRAQDACNYSPARVPNAITVGATDKTDTKTSWSNYGNCVDWFAPGSGITSDWLNGKTNTISGTSMATPHTAGVAALYLQTNPGASPAAVRDALFANTTKGVVNNSKTLNNHLLFTNY
;
A
#
# COMPACT_ATOMS: atom_id res chain seq x y z
N MET A 1 -12.11 -5.00 -7.77
CA MET A 1 -12.45 -6.40 -7.34
C MET A 1 -12.81 -6.40 -5.87
N ARG A 2 -13.88 -7.09 -5.48
CA ARG A 2 -14.23 -7.30 -4.08
C ARG A 2 -13.66 -8.64 -3.60
N VAL A 3 -12.68 -8.61 -2.68
CA VAL A 3 -12.01 -9.79 -2.12
C VAL A 3 -12.24 -9.94 -0.60
N LEU A 4 -12.94 -8.97 0.00
CA LEU A 4 -13.31 -8.97 1.41
C LEU A 4 -14.83 -8.93 1.54
N ASP A 5 -15.37 -9.51 2.62
CA ASP A 5 -16.78 -9.44 3.00
C ASP A 5 -17.16 -8.08 3.61
N CYS A 6 -18.42 -7.94 4.06
CA CYS A 6 -18.90 -6.69 4.66
C CYS A 6 -18.31 -6.41 6.06
N SER A 7 -17.62 -7.37 6.66
CA SER A 7 -16.87 -7.20 7.93
C SER A 7 -15.41 -6.80 7.71
N GLY A 8 -14.96 -6.70 6.45
CA GLY A 8 -13.58 -6.43 6.08
C GLY A 8 -12.67 -7.66 6.18
N SER A 9 -13.23 -8.86 6.23
CA SER A 9 -12.50 -10.13 6.32
C SER A 9 -12.54 -10.89 5.00
N GLY A 10 -11.51 -11.69 4.72
CA GLY A 10 -11.44 -12.51 3.52
C GLY A 10 -10.45 -13.67 3.66
N THR A 11 -10.38 -14.51 2.65
CA THR A 11 -9.44 -15.61 2.57
C THR A 11 -8.30 -15.30 1.62
N TRP A 12 -7.13 -15.88 1.84
CA TRP A 12 -6.03 -15.75 0.89
C TRP A 12 -6.38 -16.28 -0.50
N SER A 13 -7.17 -17.34 -0.59
CA SER A 13 -7.66 -17.85 -1.88
C SER A 13 -8.53 -16.83 -2.61
N GLY A 14 -9.39 -16.09 -1.89
CA GLY A 14 -10.20 -15.01 -2.47
C GLY A 14 -9.34 -13.83 -2.94
N VAL A 15 -8.31 -13.47 -2.19
CA VAL A 15 -7.35 -12.42 -2.58
C VAL A 15 -6.58 -12.83 -3.83
N VAL A 16 -6.04 -14.06 -3.87
CA VAL A 16 -5.32 -14.60 -5.05
C VAL A 16 -6.22 -14.64 -6.27
N ALA A 17 -7.45 -15.15 -6.14
CA ALA A 17 -8.41 -15.16 -7.25
C ALA A 17 -8.71 -13.74 -7.78
N GLY A 18 -8.78 -12.74 -6.88
CA GLY A 18 -8.92 -11.33 -7.27
C GLY A 18 -7.72 -10.80 -8.04
N ILE A 19 -6.51 -11.15 -7.62
CA ILE A 19 -5.26 -10.78 -8.31
C ILE A 19 -5.20 -11.46 -9.68
N ASP A 20 -5.47 -12.77 -9.75
CA ASP A 20 -5.46 -13.53 -11.01
C ASP A 20 -6.48 -12.97 -12.01
N TRP A 21 -7.64 -12.50 -11.51
CA TRP A 21 -8.59 -11.80 -12.36
C TRP A 21 -8.03 -10.49 -12.92
N VAL A 22 -7.32 -9.70 -12.10
CA VAL A 22 -6.67 -8.45 -12.57
C VAL A 22 -5.66 -8.78 -13.67
N VAL A 23 -4.77 -9.73 -13.44
CA VAL A 23 -3.76 -10.16 -14.43
C VAL A 23 -4.42 -10.64 -15.73
N GLY A 24 -5.50 -11.44 -15.63
CA GLY A 24 -6.20 -11.95 -16.80
C GLY A 24 -7.02 -10.90 -17.58
N ASN A 25 -7.26 -9.72 -17.01
CA ASN A 25 -8.06 -8.65 -17.62
C ASN A 25 -7.28 -7.35 -17.85
N HIS A 26 -6.07 -7.23 -17.34
CA HIS A 26 -5.22 -6.09 -17.62
C HIS A 26 -4.67 -6.19 -19.06
N ALA A 27 -4.84 -5.13 -19.83
CA ALA A 27 -4.29 -5.06 -21.18
C ALA A 27 -2.83 -4.63 -21.13
N ALA A 28 -1.94 -5.41 -21.72
CA ALA A 28 -0.51 -5.13 -21.75
C ALA A 28 -0.22 -3.70 -22.23
N GLY A 29 0.62 -2.98 -21.49
CA GLY A 29 1.00 -1.60 -21.77
C GLY A 29 -0.04 -0.55 -21.36
N THR A 30 -1.16 -0.92 -20.76
CA THR A 30 -2.10 0.01 -20.16
C THR A 30 -1.60 0.41 -18.77
N PRO A 31 -1.50 1.73 -18.44
CA PRO A 31 -1.08 2.13 -17.10
C PRO A 31 -2.09 1.70 -16.05
N ALA A 32 -1.62 1.03 -15.00
CA ALA A 32 -2.47 0.52 -13.94
C ALA A 32 -1.82 0.58 -12.56
N VAL A 33 -2.63 0.84 -11.55
CA VAL A 33 -2.24 0.84 -10.13
C VAL A 33 -3.22 -0.04 -9.35
N SER A 34 -2.69 -0.90 -8.50
CA SER A 34 -3.50 -1.60 -7.50
C SER A 34 -3.34 -0.98 -6.12
N ASN A 35 -4.46 -0.88 -5.39
CA ASN A 35 -4.48 -0.55 -3.97
C ASN A 35 -4.90 -1.78 -3.16
N MET A 36 -3.98 -2.31 -2.35
CA MET A 36 -4.23 -3.46 -1.48
C MET A 36 -4.18 -3.04 -0.01
N SER A 37 -5.26 -2.40 0.46
CA SER A 37 -5.44 -2.00 1.86
C SER A 37 -5.84 -3.21 2.74
N LEU A 38 -5.09 -4.29 2.62
CA LEU A 38 -5.31 -5.57 3.29
C LEU A 38 -3.97 -6.24 3.66
N GLY A 39 -4.02 -7.23 4.50
CA GLY A 39 -2.84 -8.00 4.88
C GLY A 39 -3.15 -9.04 5.95
N GLY A 40 -2.18 -9.91 6.18
CA GLY A 40 -2.28 -10.96 7.18
C GLY A 40 -0.94 -11.66 7.39
N GLY A 41 -0.95 -12.81 8.05
CA GLY A 41 0.25 -13.61 8.24
C GLY A 41 0.93 -13.97 6.91
N ALA A 42 2.23 -14.20 6.96
CA ALA A 42 3.06 -14.50 5.80
C ALA A 42 2.52 -15.66 4.95
N SER A 43 2.39 -15.45 3.66
CA SER A 43 1.89 -16.41 2.68
C SER A 43 2.64 -16.29 1.35
N ALA A 44 3.48 -17.27 1.03
CA ALA A 44 4.20 -17.30 -0.23
C ALA A 44 3.24 -17.25 -1.45
N THR A 45 2.11 -17.92 -1.37
CA THR A 45 1.11 -17.92 -2.46
C THR A 45 0.57 -16.52 -2.76
N VAL A 46 0.34 -15.69 -1.74
CA VAL A 46 -0.08 -14.30 -1.92
C VAL A 46 1.06 -13.47 -2.47
N ASP A 47 2.27 -13.64 -1.94
CA ASP A 47 3.45 -12.92 -2.40
C ASP A 47 3.73 -13.20 -3.88
N ASP A 48 3.64 -14.46 -4.30
CA ASP A 48 3.80 -14.87 -5.71
C ASP A 48 2.69 -14.28 -6.59
N ALA A 49 1.45 -14.24 -6.11
CA ALA A 49 0.35 -13.63 -6.86
C ALA A 49 0.57 -12.12 -7.06
N VAL A 50 1.00 -11.40 -6.02
CA VAL A 50 1.33 -9.97 -6.12
C VAL A 50 2.50 -9.73 -7.06
N ASN A 51 3.55 -10.57 -7.02
CA ASN A 51 4.65 -10.47 -7.98
C ASN A 51 4.15 -10.65 -9.42
N ARG A 52 3.30 -11.66 -9.70
CA ARG A 52 2.72 -11.83 -11.05
C ARG A 52 1.95 -10.58 -11.52
N MET A 53 1.19 -9.94 -10.64
CA MET A 53 0.46 -8.71 -10.97
C MET A 53 1.41 -7.54 -11.27
N ILE A 54 2.52 -7.44 -10.53
CA ILE A 54 3.56 -6.44 -10.77
C ILE A 54 4.29 -6.73 -12.09
N ASP A 55 4.62 -7.99 -12.37
CA ASP A 55 5.28 -8.43 -13.60
C ASP A 55 4.39 -8.19 -14.83
N ASP A 56 3.06 -8.23 -14.66
CA ASP A 56 2.07 -7.89 -15.69
C ASP A 56 1.96 -6.38 -15.96
N GLY A 57 2.62 -5.53 -15.18
CA GLY A 57 2.70 -4.08 -15.39
C GLY A 57 1.84 -3.25 -14.42
N VAL A 58 1.25 -3.84 -13.38
CA VAL A 58 0.40 -3.13 -12.41
C VAL A 58 1.26 -2.68 -11.22
N ALA A 59 1.46 -1.36 -11.05
CA ALA A 59 2.14 -0.83 -9.87
C ALA A 59 1.28 -1.07 -8.62
N SER A 60 1.83 -1.73 -7.59
CA SER A 60 1.04 -2.26 -6.48
C SER A 60 1.39 -1.58 -5.15
N ALA A 61 0.47 -0.76 -4.63
CA ALA A 61 0.57 -0.19 -3.29
C ALA A 61 -0.10 -1.12 -2.26
N VAL A 62 0.62 -1.44 -1.18
CA VAL A 62 0.17 -2.38 -0.16
C VAL A 62 0.32 -1.80 1.25
N ALA A 63 -0.61 -2.13 2.14
CA ALA A 63 -0.57 -1.67 3.53
C ALA A 63 0.50 -2.40 4.35
N ALA A 64 1.30 -1.67 5.14
CA ALA A 64 2.31 -2.25 6.02
C ALA A 64 1.71 -3.09 7.16
N GLY A 65 0.45 -2.82 7.53
CA GLY A 65 -0.26 -3.47 8.63
C GLY A 65 -0.34 -2.61 9.89
N ASN A 66 -1.28 -2.94 10.75
CA ASN A 66 -1.68 -2.15 11.92
C ASN A 66 -1.34 -2.84 13.25
N GLY A 67 -0.21 -3.55 13.29
CA GLY A 67 0.24 -4.23 14.48
C GLY A 67 -0.44 -5.59 14.73
N ASN A 68 -0.18 -6.14 15.91
CA ASN A 68 -0.84 -7.37 16.38
C ASN A 68 -2.22 -7.07 16.98
N ARG A 69 -2.92 -8.10 17.48
CA ARG A 69 -4.25 -7.97 18.12
C ARG A 69 -4.28 -7.00 19.31
N GLY A 70 -3.12 -6.70 19.91
CA GLY A 70 -2.98 -5.72 20.99
C GLY A 70 -2.65 -4.31 20.50
N GLY A 71 -2.68 -4.04 19.19
CA GLY A 71 -2.37 -2.73 18.60
C GLY A 71 -0.88 -2.36 18.64
N ARG A 72 0.02 -3.33 18.91
CA ARG A 72 1.47 -3.09 18.91
C ARG A 72 2.03 -3.30 17.51
N ALA A 73 2.66 -2.26 16.98
CA ALA A 73 3.37 -2.31 15.70
C ALA A 73 4.35 -3.50 15.62
N GLN A 74 4.41 -4.13 14.47
CA GLN A 74 5.24 -5.28 14.16
C GLN A 74 6.18 -4.95 13.00
N ASP A 75 7.15 -5.82 12.74
CA ASP A 75 7.95 -5.75 11.51
C ASP A 75 7.09 -6.18 10.32
N ALA A 76 6.94 -5.29 9.34
CA ALA A 76 6.14 -5.51 8.13
C ALA A 76 6.66 -6.70 7.31
N CYS A 77 7.95 -7.03 7.40
CA CYS A 77 8.55 -8.17 6.70
C CYS A 77 7.98 -9.54 7.12
N ASN A 78 7.23 -9.60 8.22
CA ASN A 78 6.56 -10.81 8.69
C ASN A 78 5.13 -10.99 8.16
N TYR A 79 4.66 -10.09 7.28
CA TYR A 79 3.27 -10.04 6.81
C TYR A 79 3.19 -10.01 5.29
N SER A 80 2.18 -10.66 4.72
CA SER A 80 1.86 -10.58 3.29
C SER A 80 0.64 -9.67 3.09
N PRO A 81 0.63 -8.88 1.98
CA PRO A 81 1.65 -8.73 0.95
C PRO A 81 2.76 -7.72 1.29
N ALA A 82 2.78 -7.13 2.50
CA ALA A 82 3.72 -6.07 2.92
C ALA A 82 5.21 -6.45 2.75
N ARG A 83 5.54 -7.74 2.77
CA ARG A 83 6.90 -8.26 2.60
C ARG A 83 7.34 -8.47 1.15
N VAL A 84 6.47 -8.23 0.18
CA VAL A 84 6.80 -8.39 -1.25
C VAL A 84 7.77 -7.28 -1.69
N PRO A 85 9.00 -7.59 -2.10
CA PRO A 85 10.03 -6.56 -2.32
C PRO A 85 9.72 -5.60 -3.48
N ASN A 86 8.93 -6.07 -4.46
CA ASN A 86 8.57 -5.28 -5.64
C ASN A 86 7.28 -4.47 -5.45
N ALA A 87 6.52 -4.72 -4.40
CA ALA A 87 5.36 -3.90 -4.03
C ALA A 87 5.82 -2.60 -3.35
N ILE A 88 4.92 -1.63 -3.32
CA ILE A 88 5.12 -0.37 -2.61
C ILE A 88 4.44 -0.50 -1.25
N THR A 89 5.21 -0.75 -0.20
CA THR A 89 4.70 -0.97 1.16
C THR A 89 4.62 0.34 1.94
N VAL A 90 3.42 0.70 2.39
CA VAL A 90 3.11 2.02 2.95
C VAL A 90 2.78 1.94 4.44
N GLY A 91 3.56 2.65 5.25
CA GLY A 91 3.30 2.90 6.66
C GLY A 91 2.40 4.11 6.89
N ALA A 92 1.92 4.32 8.12
CA ALA A 92 1.01 5.39 8.46
C ALA A 92 1.60 6.43 9.40
N THR A 93 1.46 7.72 9.05
CA THR A 93 1.71 8.85 9.95
C THR A 93 0.42 9.52 10.39
N ASP A 94 0.52 10.30 11.45
CA ASP A 94 -0.45 11.30 11.87
C ASP A 94 -0.16 12.67 11.23
N LYS A 95 -0.94 13.68 11.61
CA LYS A 95 -0.84 15.07 11.12
C LYS A 95 0.43 15.82 11.57
N THR A 96 1.26 15.22 12.41
CA THR A 96 2.54 15.77 12.89
C THR A 96 3.74 15.04 12.29
N ASP A 97 3.53 14.30 11.21
CA ASP A 97 4.52 13.45 10.55
C ASP A 97 5.15 12.41 11.51
N THR A 98 4.41 12.03 12.55
CA THR A 98 4.83 10.99 13.47
C THR A 98 4.24 9.65 13.05
N LYS A 99 5.09 8.61 12.91
CA LYS A 99 4.62 7.25 12.71
C LYS A 99 3.67 6.87 13.85
N THR A 100 2.46 6.45 13.51
CA THR A 100 1.49 6.04 14.51
C THR A 100 1.97 4.82 15.30
N SER A 101 1.56 4.70 16.57
CA SER A 101 2.03 3.64 17.47
C SER A 101 1.72 2.23 16.97
N TRP A 102 0.63 2.09 16.20
CA TRP A 102 0.14 0.83 15.64
C TRP A 102 0.67 0.53 14.23
N SER A 103 1.15 1.53 13.46
CA SER A 103 1.70 1.28 12.12
C SER A 103 2.90 0.36 12.18
N ASN A 104 2.87 -0.71 11.41
CA ASN A 104 4.02 -1.57 11.21
C ASN A 104 5.22 -0.78 10.65
N TYR A 105 6.41 -1.32 10.83
CA TYR A 105 7.71 -0.69 10.56
C TYR A 105 8.68 -1.72 9.94
N GLY A 106 9.94 -1.34 9.82
CA GLY A 106 11.03 -2.22 9.38
C GLY A 106 11.41 -2.01 7.92
N ASN A 107 12.33 -2.84 7.45
CA ASN A 107 13.00 -2.65 6.16
C ASN A 107 12.09 -2.91 4.94
N CYS A 108 10.94 -3.55 5.15
CA CYS A 108 9.96 -3.77 4.09
C CYS A 108 9.00 -2.58 3.89
N VAL A 109 9.11 -1.51 4.70
CA VAL A 109 8.33 -0.29 4.48
C VAL A 109 9.12 0.66 3.58
N ASP A 110 8.55 1.02 2.44
CA ASP A 110 9.17 1.93 1.48
C ASP A 110 9.10 3.38 1.95
N TRP A 111 7.91 3.80 2.37
CA TRP A 111 7.66 5.13 2.93
C TRP A 111 6.39 5.17 3.77
N PHE A 112 6.11 6.33 4.31
CA PHE A 112 4.90 6.62 5.06
C PHE A 112 4.00 7.57 4.28
N ALA A 113 2.71 7.51 4.58
CA ALA A 113 1.70 8.46 4.10
C ALA A 113 0.69 8.74 5.22
N PRO A 114 -0.12 9.83 5.12
CA PRO A 114 -1.16 10.13 6.09
C PRO A 114 -2.11 8.94 6.27
N GLY A 115 -2.23 8.43 7.52
CA GLY A 115 -3.06 7.26 7.81
C GLY A 115 -3.86 7.38 9.10
N SER A 116 -3.78 8.51 9.82
CA SER A 116 -4.50 8.75 11.07
C SER A 116 -5.53 9.85 10.91
N GLY A 117 -6.80 9.54 11.24
CA GLY A 117 -7.88 10.51 11.16
C GLY A 117 -8.23 10.90 9.71
N ILE A 118 -8.20 9.97 8.79
CA ILE A 118 -8.43 10.22 7.35
C ILE A 118 -9.93 10.14 7.07
N THR A 119 -10.46 11.25 6.56
CA THR A 119 -11.86 11.36 6.11
C THR A 119 -11.94 11.04 4.63
N SER A 120 -12.86 10.18 4.24
CA SER A 120 -13.13 9.82 2.84
C SER A 120 -14.60 9.47 2.65
N ASP A 121 -14.98 9.24 1.41
CA ASP A 121 -16.31 8.78 1.04
C ASP A 121 -16.67 7.47 1.75
N TRP A 122 -17.95 7.34 2.09
CA TRP A 122 -18.47 6.20 2.81
C TRP A 122 -19.80 5.75 2.24
N LEU A 123 -20.31 4.64 2.76
CA LEU A 123 -21.59 4.06 2.35
C LEU A 123 -22.73 5.08 2.36
N ASN A 124 -23.65 4.94 1.42
CA ASN A 124 -24.86 5.77 1.30
C ASN A 124 -24.59 7.27 1.08
N GLY A 125 -23.52 7.61 0.34
CA GLY A 125 -23.17 9.00 0.03
C GLY A 125 -22.75 9.84 1.23
N LYS A 126 -22.30 9.18 2.29
CA LYS A 126 -21.75 9.82 3.51
C LYS A 126 -20.24 9.89 3.48
N THR A 127 -19.67 10.52 4.47
CA THR A 127 -18.23 10.46 4.76
C THR A 127 -17.99 9.75 6.08
N ASN A 128 -16.80 9.18 6.26
CA ASN A 128 -16.36 8.62 7.53
C ASN A 128 -14.88 8.93 7.76
N THR A 129 -14.49 9.03 9.01
CA THR A 129 -13.11 9.30 9.42
C THR A 129 -12.57 8.10 10.18
N ILE A 130 -11.58 7.44 9.62
CA ILE A 130 -10.95 6.25 10.20
C ILE A 130 -9.42 6.31 10.10
N SER A 131 -8.74 5.37 10.75
CA SER A 131 -7.29 5.32 10.79
C SER A 131 -6.78 3.91 10.44
N GLY A 132 -5.66 3.83 9.76
CA GLY A 132 -5.00 2.59 9.38
C GLY A 132 -3.92 2.81 8.32
N THR A 133 -3.01 1.88 8.19
CA THR A 133 -2.14 1.80 7.00
C THR A 133 -2.98 1.59 5.74
N SER A 134 -4.19 1.04 5.89
CA SER A 134 -5.21 0.96 4.84
C SER A 134 -5.64 2.33 4.28
N MET A 135 -5.51 3.42 5.07
CA MET A 135 -5.80 4.80 4.65
C MET A 135 -4.56 5.49 4.09
N ALA A 136 -3.37 5.09 4.52
CA ALA A 136 -2.10 5.57 3.96
C ALA A 136 -1.85 5.03 2.55
N THR A 137 -2.18 3.77 2.31
CA THR A 137 -1.95 3.07 1.03
C THR A 137 -2.63 3.76 -0.17
N PRO A 138 -3.92 4.16 -0.12
CA PRO A 138 -4.58 4.80 -1.25
C PRO A 138 -4.02 6.21 -1.57
N HIS A 139 -3.40 6.91 -0.63
CA HIS A 139 -2.64 8.13 -0.95
C HIS A 139 -1.51 7.80 -1.92
N THR A 140 -0.74 6.73 -1.65
CA THR A 140 0.32 6.27 -2.56
C THR A 140 -0.24 5.81 -3.90
N ALA A 141 -1.33 5.04 -3.91
CA ALA A 141 -1.95 4.60 -5.16
C ALA A 141 -2.44 5.79 -6.01
N GLY A 142 -3.01 6.83 -5.36
CA GLY A 142 -3.41 8.07 -6.04
C GLY A 142 -2.23 8.82 -6.65
N VAL A 143 -1.13 8.96 -5.90
CA VAL A 143 0.10 9.63 -6.42
C VAL A 143 0.71 8.82 -7.56
N ALA A 144 0.72 7.48 -7.48
CA ALA A 144 1.18 6.62 -8.56
C ALA A 144 0.31 6.78 -9.82
N ALA A 145 -1.01 6.93 -9.68
CA ALA A 145 -1.91 7.19 -10.79
C ALA A 145 -1.66 8.56 -11.44
N LEU A 146 -1.40 9.61 -10.63
CA LEU A 146 -1.03 10.93 -11.15
C LEU A 146 0.30 10.88 -11.92
N TYR A 147 1.30 10.17 -11.42
CA TYR A 147 2.55 9.97 -12.12
C TYR A 147 2.34 9.25 -13.46
N LEU A 148 1.54 8.19 -13.47
CA LEU A 148 1.23 7.43 -14.69
C LEU A 148 0.41 8.22 -15.71
N GLN A 149 -0.34 9.24 -15.30
CA GLN A 149 -1.06 10.13 -16.23
C GLN A 149 -0.09 10.82 -17.20
N THR A 150 1.09 11.20 -16.73
CA THR A 150 2.12 11.86 -17.54
C THR A 150 3.20 10.89 -18.04
N ASN A 151 3.28 9.68 -17.47
CA ASN A 151 4.26 8.65 -17.82
C ASN A 151 3.57 7.29 -18.06
N PRO A 152 2.66 7.19 -19.04
CA PRO A 152 1.79 6.00 -19.19
C PRO A 152 2.53 4.72 -19.55
N GLY A 153 3.76 4.82 -20.03
CA GLY A 153 4.64 3.67 -20.36
C GLY A 153 5.60 3.28 -19.22
N ALA A 154 5.51 3.91 -18.03
CA ALA A 154 6.41 3.59 -16.93
C ALA A 154 6.12 2.20 -16.37
N SER A 155 7.17 1.39 -16.17
CA SER A 155 7.06 0.11 -15.49
C SER A 155 6.74 0.29 -13.99
N PRO A 156 6.19 -0.71 -13.30
CA PRO A 156 5.97 -0.65 -11.84
C PRO A 156 7.21 -0.25 -11.05
N ALA A 157 8.38 -0.75 -11.44
CA ALA A 157 9.66 -0.36 -10.83
C ALA A 157 9.97 1.13 -11.05
N ALA A 158 9.77 1.63 -12.29
CA ALA A 158 9.97 3.05 -12.59
C ALA A 158 9.01 3.96 -11.83
N VAL A 159 7.75 3.54 -11.65
CA VAL A 159 6.77 4.24 -10.80
C VAL A 159 7.28 4.30 -9.36
N ARG A 160 7.66 3.16 -8.77
CA ARG A 160 8.18 3.09 -7.40
C ARG A 160 9.41 3.98 -7.23
N ASP A 161 10.38 3.90 -8.13
CA ASP A 161 11.63 4.65 -8.05
C ASP A 161 11.39 6.17 -8.16
N ALA A 162 10.49 6.59 -9.06
CA ALA A 162 10.13 7.99 -9.22
C ALA A 162 9.44 8.54 -7.95
N LEU A 163 8.48 7.81 -7.39
CA LEU A 163 7.82 8.21 -6.16
C LEU A 163 8.83 8.24 -5.00
N PHE A 164 9.68 7.23 -4.87
CA PHE A 164 10.71 7.16 -3.82
C PHE A 164 11.68 8.34 -3.90
N ALA A 165 12.14 8.68 -5.10
CA ALA A 165 13.04 9.83 -5.31
C ALA A 165 12.41 11.15 -4.88
N ASN A 166 11.09 11.27 -5.06
CA ASN A 166 10.30 12.49 -4.77
C ASN A 166 9.82 12.59 -3.31
N THR A 167 9.96 11.52 -2.50
CA THR A 167 9.57 11.56 -1.08
C THR A 167 10.32 12.61 -0.28
N THR A 168 9.68 13.17 0.75
CA THR A 168 10.36 14.02 1.75
C THR A 168 11.14 13.13 2.72
N LYS A 169 12.45 13.34 2.78
CA LYS A 169 13.38 12.46 3.51
C LYS A 169 13.65 12.96 4.92
N GLY A 170 13.75 12.03 5.88
CA GLY A 170 14.20 12.32 7.24
C GLY A 170 13.19 13.02 8.14
N VAL A 171 11.91 13.16 7.71
CA VAL A 171 10.92 13.96 8.43
C VAL A 171 10.00 13.15 9.34
N VAL A 172 9.93 11.82 9.15
CA VAL A 172 9.02 10.99 9.94
C VAL A 172 9.58 10.72 11.32
N ASN A 173 8.91 11.22 12.34
CA ASN A 173 9.26 10.95 13.73
C ASN A 173 8.99 9.49 14.10
N ASN A 174 9.93 8.84 14.80
CA ASN A 174 9.83 7.44 15.26
C ASN A 174 9.55 6.43 14.13
N SER A 175 10.07 6.65 12.93
CA SER A 175 9.81 5.81 11.74
C SER A 175 10.12 4.33 11.97
N LYS A 176 11.25 4.02 12.65
CA LYS A 176 11.77 2.65 12.85
C LYS A 176 11.96 1.88 11.54
N THR A 177 12.28 2.60 10.48
CA THR A 177 12.57 2.08 9.14
C THR A 177 13.92 2.61 8.68
N LEU A 178 14.58 1.94 7.73
CA LEU A 178 15.77 2.48 7.07
C LEU A 178 15.38 3.69 6.20
N ASN A 179 14.26 3.60 5.52
CA ASN A 179 13.73 4.64 4.66
C ASN A 179 12.83 5.57 5.48
N ASN A 180 13.42 6.54 6.16
CA ASN A 180 12.64 7.60 6.83
C ASN A 180 12.12 8.58 5.79
N HIS A 181 11.09 8.18 5.05
CA HIS A 181 10.53 8.89 3.91
C HIS A 181 9.03 9.11 4.10
N LEU A 182 8.55 10.30 3.74
CA LEU A 182 7.13 10.64 3.69
C LEU A 182 6.72 10.87 2.24
N LEU A 183 5.59 10.30 1.85
CA LEU A 183 5.00 10.50 0.52
C LEU A 183 4.84 11.99 0.23
N PHE A 184 5.26 12.41 -0.94
CA PHE A 184 5.07 13.75 -1.47
C PHE A 184 4.51 13.69 -2.88
N THR A 185 3.73 14.69 -3.27
CA THR A 185 3.20 14.79 -4.63
C THR A 185 3.36 16.19 -5.17
N ASN A 186 3.83 16.27 -6.41
CA ASN A 186 3.91 17.49 -7.22
C ASN A 186 3.65 17.19 -8.71
N TYR A 187 2.93 16.11 -8.97
CA TYR A 187 2.57 15.64 -10.32
C TYR A 187 1.28 16.27 -10.81
#